data_28d93b581367ae146ec50f1f7a039b8f
#
_entry.id   28d93b581367ae146ec50f1f7a039b8f
#
_cell.length_a   1.000
_cell.length_b   1.000
_cell.length_c   1.000
_cell.angle_alpha   90.00
_cell.angle_beta   90.00
_cell.angle_gamma   90.00
#
_symmetry.space_group_name_H-M   'P 1'
#
loop_
_entity.id
_entity.type
_entity.pdbx_description
1 polymer ?
#
loop_
_entity_poly.entity_id
_entity_poly.type
_entity_poly.pdbx_seq_one_letter_code
_entity_poly.pdbx_strand_id
1 'polypeptide(L)'
;MNFDRVSQEMLKGSLTCYGAETIVGYEDAKAQFDTQTNRWAATENNSNNSWNCNFNNGNFNNNNKYNGMRVRPVVAYDTPTDFLNLVVTAFHDCCKNKRTSKACIDYCEIASDDLPVLAHELYTCTYQPGVSTCFLVKYPKYREVFAACFRDRIVHHFLVLLLNPLFEQRFVAQGNVSYNCRKGFGTLAAQQAAFDSVKKVTNNYQTEAWVYRGDIVSFFMSIDKRILWDKMEPFVKERYKGNYLNQVLCAAKTVIFHCPEKHCIFNTDITEWEKHIETHKSLFGNHDFQGMPIGNVTTQIFVNFLMSYFDDFVINWLQAHFLAVYYIRFVDDFLLMCTNKALQKQLVKDARAFLANELGITLHTDKYHFQRASHGFAFVGAYLKNGRIYLSKRTLARFRERVHGFNEMIEHKQVITFADLRRIEQVVNSYLGFCKGKSTYAQRKNILLQFGPDFYRYFCIAGRYERVQMKFEVKPQYLFAV
;
A
#
# COMPACT_ATOMS: atom_id res chain seq x y z
N MET A 1 -8.98 16.74 18.38
CA MET A 1 -9.09 15.61 19.31
C MET A 1 -7.73 14.93 19.45
N ASN A 2 -7.33 14.66 20.68
CA ASN A 2 -6.01 14.05 20.91
C ASN A 2 -6.15 12.54 20.69
N PHE A 3 -5.41 11.96 19.73
CA PHE A 3 -5.46 10.52 19.36
C PHE A 3 -5.16 9.61 20.55
N ASP A 4 -4.30 10.06 21.48
CA ASP A 4 -3.99 9.33 22.70
C ASP A 4 -5.18 9.20 23.64
N ARG A 5 -6.10 10.17 23.59
CA ARG A 5 -7.31 10.15 24.41
C ARG A 5 -8.32 9.09 23.95
N VAL A 6 -8.49 8.92 22.62
CA VAL A 6 -9.36 7.87 22.06
C VAL A 6 -8.86 6.47 22.44
N SER A 7 -7.54 6.25 22.35
CA SER A 7 -6.93 4.97 22.74
C SER A 7 -7.02 4.70 24.25
N GLN A 8 -6.87 5.73 25.07
CA GLN A 8 -7.01 5.60 26.53
C GLN A 8 -8.47 5.41 26.96
N GLU A 9 -9.43 6.01 26.26
CA GLU A 9 -10.86 5.80 26.52
C GLU A 9 -11.31 4.40 26.10
N MET A 10 -10.78 3.86 24.98
CA MET A 10 -11.03 2.47 24.57
C MET A 10 -10.46 1.44 25.56
N LEU A 11 -9.23 1.65 26.02
CA LEU A 11 -8.61 0.78 27.03
C LEU A 11 -9.32 0.85 28.38
N LYS A 12 -9.79 2.01 28.80
CA LYS A 12 -10.58 2.19 30.02
C LYS A 12 -11.97 1.56 29.90
N GLY A 13 -12.64 1.71 28.75
CA GLY A 13 -13.94 1.08 28.49
C GLY A 13 -13.87 -0.46 28.56
N SER A 14 -12.82 -1.06 28.03
CA SER A 14 -12.61 -2.51 28.09
C SER A 14 -12.22 -3.01 29.50
N LEU A 15 -11.49 -2.22 30.27
CA LEU A 15 -11.07 -2.57 31.65
C LEU A 15 -12.20 -2.41 32.68
N THR A 16 -13.10 -1.46 32.49
CA THR A 16 -14.24 -1.25 33.42
C THR A 16 -15.33 -2.32 33.27
N CYS A 17 -15.47 -2.97 32.12
CA CYS A 17 -16.38 -4.09 31.96
C CYS A 17 -15.95 -5.36 32.74
N TYR A 18 -14.67 -5.53 33.03
CA TYR A 18 -14.15 -6.69 33.81
C TYR A 18 -14.05 -6.44 35.31
N GLY A 19 -14.17 -5.19 35.78
CA GLY A 19 -14.11 -4.84 37.22
C GLY A 19 -15.45 -4.71 37.89
N ALA A 20 -16.55 -5.15 37.28
CA ALA A 20 -17.93 -4.86 37.70
C ALA A 20 -18.43 -5.74 38.87
N GLU A 21 -17.62 -6.58 39.51
CA GLU A 21 -18.04 -7.41 40.64
C GLU A 21 -18.36 -6.64 41.96
N THR A 22 -18.19 -5.31 41.96
CA THR A 22 -18.41 -4.47 43.15
C THR A 22 -19.43 -3.35 42.98
N ILE A 23 -20.23 -3.32 41.91
CA ILE A 23 -21.22 -2.28 41.70
C ILE A 23 -22.56 -2.71 42.29
N VAL A 24 -23.03 -1.95 43.29
CA VAL A 24 -24.37 -2.11 43.85
C VAL A 24 -25.40 -1.86 42.75
N GLY A 25 -26.27 -2.84 42.50
CA GLY A 25 -27.23 -2.81 41.37
C GLY A 25 -26.84 -3.64 40.16
N TYR A 26 -25.66 -4.28 40.14
CA TYR A 26 -25.23 -5.14 39.06
C TYR A 26 -26.17 -6.32 38.79
N GLU A 27 -26.69 -6.94 39.84
CA GLU A 27 -27.61 -8.09 39.72
C GLU A 27 -28.97 -7.69 39.14
N ASP A 28 -29.48 -6.48 39.45
CA ASP A 28 -30.71 -5.96 38.86
C ASP A 28 -30.54 -5.61 37.36
N ALA A 29 -29.38 -5.08 36.99
CA ALA A 29 -29.04 -4.84 35.60
C ALA A 29 -28.83 -6.15 34.81
N LYS A 30 -28.20 -7.17 35.43
CA LYS A 30 -27.96 -8.49 34.86
C LYS A 30 -29.25 -9.27 34.60
N ALA A 31 -30.27 -9.11 35.42
CA ALA A 31 -31.58 -9.75 35.28
C ALA A 31 -32.38 -9.22 34.04
N GLN A 32 -32.02 -8.07 33.50
CA GLN A 32 -32.68 -7.45 32.34
C GLN A 32 -31.90 -7.64 31.02
N PHE A 33 -30.84 -8.47 31.04
CA PHE A 33 -30.15 -8.85 29.82
C PHE A 33 -31.04 -9.77 28.96
N ASP A 34 -31.32 -9.35 27.74
CA ASP A 34 -31.76 -10.26 26.71
C ASP A 34 -30.56 -11.08 26.26
N THR A 35 -30.53 -12.35 26.64
CA THR A 35 -29.44 -13.31 26.34
C THR A 35 -29.24 -13.54 24.86
N GLN A 36 -30.11 -13.06 23.97
CA GLN A 36 -29.99 -13.21 22.53
C GLN A 36 -29.36 -12.01 21.82
N THR A 37 -29.35 -10.81 22.40
CA THR A 37 -28.88 -9.60 21.71
C THR A 37 -27.74 -8.85 22.38
N ASN A 38 -27.34 -9.21 23.61
CA ASN A 38 -26.24 -8.58 24.35
C ASN A 38 -26.23 -7.03 24.32
N ARG A 39 -27.41 -6.40 24.36
CA ARG A 39 -27.55 -4.94 24.32
C ARG A 39 -28.01 -4.39 25.66
N TRP A 40 -27.23 -3.42 26.17
CA TRP A 40 -27.69 -2.60 27.27
C TRP A 40 -28.62 -1.51 26.75
N ALA A 41 -29.87 -1.54 27.13
CA ALA A 41 -30.74 -0.38 27.06
C ALA A 41 -30.60 0.41 28.37
N ALA A 42 -30.64 1.74 28.33
CA ALA A 42 -30.73 2.54 29.52
C ALA A 42 -32.07 2.18 30.22
N THR A 43 -31.99 1.60 31.42
CA THR A 43 -33.19 1.22 32.15
C THR A 43 -33.87 2.47 32.67
N GLU A 44 -35.18 2.58 32.49
CA GLU A 44 -35.95 3.65 33.08
C GLU A 44 -35.97 3.45 34.61
N ASN A 45 -35.47 4.45 35.35
CA ASN A 45 -35.58 4.46 36.80
C ASN A 45 -36.98 4.95 37.25
N ASN A 46 -37.52 5.94 36.52
CA ASN A 46 -38.89 6.46 36.69
C ASN A 46 -39.30 7.24 35.44
N SER A 47 -40.51 7.82 35.45
CA SER A 47 -41.05 8.59 34.29
C SER A 47 -40.15 9.73 33.82
N ASN A 48 -39.27 10.28 34.65
CA ASN A 48 -38.46 11.46 34.38
C ASN A 48 -36.94 11.17 34.29
N ASN A 49 -36.46 10.08 34.85
CA ASN A 49 -35.05 9.80 35.00
C ASN A 49 -34.67 8.45 34.40
N SER A 50 -33.47 8.36 33.88
CA SER A 50 -32.82 7.10 33.42
C SER A 50 -31.43 6.94 34.04
N TRP A 51 -31.04 5.69 34.28
CA TRP A 51 -29.69 5.36 34.68
C TRP A 51 -28.74 5.53 33.50
N ASN A 52 -27.58 6.14 33.74
CA ASN A 52 -26.49 6.20 32.79
C ASN A 52 -25.15 5.90 33.47
N CYS A 53 -24.22 5.37 32.74
CA CYS A 53 -22.87 5.12 33.20
C CYS A 53 -21.95 6.30 32.82
N ASN A 54 -21.25 6.84 33.81
CA ASN A 54 -20.21 7.83 33.56
C ASN A 54 -18.87 7.11 33.31
N PHE A 55 -18.47 7.03 32.06
CA PHE A 55 -17.26 6.34 31.64
C PHE A 55 -15.95 6.99 32.11
N ASN A 56 -15.99 8.21 32.67
CA ASN A 56 -14.78 8.84 33.23
C ASN A 56 -14.41 8.31 34.61
N ASN A 57 -15.39 7.84 35.39
CA ASN A 57 -15.17 7.36 36.76
C ASN A 57 -15.84 6.01 37.08
N GLY A 58 -16.51 5.39 36.09
CA GLY A 58 -17.21 4.11 36.25
C GLY A 58 -18.49 4.18 37.05
N ASN A 59 -18.97 5.37 37.44
CA ASN A 59 -20.15 5.50 38.29
C ASN A 59 -21.44 5.51 37.45
N PHE A 60 -22.47 4.85 37.99
CA PHE A 60 -23.83 4.96 37.46
C PHE A 60 -24.53 6.17 38.11
N ASN A 61 -25.04 7.05 37.26
CA ASN A 61 -25.75 8.25 37.68
C ASN A 61 -27.21 8.17 37.23
N ASN A 62 -28.11 8.65 38.05
CA ASN A 62 -29.50 8.81 37.74
C ASN A 62 -29.74 10.24 37.23
N ASN A 63 -30.00 10.40 35.94
CA ASN A 63 -30.14 11.70 35.31
C ASN A 63 -31.52 11.89 34.65
N ASN A 64 -31.96 13.14 34.63
CA ASN A 64 -33.21 13.52 33.98
C ASN A 64 -33.14 13.22 32.47
N LYS A 65 -34.17 12.54 31.94
CA LYS A 65 -34.29 12.14 30.52
C LYS A 65 -34.24 13.32 29.55
N TYR A 66 -34.55 14.53 30.01
CA TYR A 66 -34.61 15.74 29.19
C TYR A 66 -33.24 16.45 29.03
N ASN A 67 -32.19 15.98 29.71
CA ASN A 67 -30.88 16.63 29.63
C ASN A 67 -30.09 16.34 28.35
N GLY A 68 -30.69 15.75 27.33
CA GLY A 68 -30.12 15.60 26.00
C GLY A 68 -28.85 14.72 25.94
N MET A 69 -28.60 13.88 26.96
CA MET A 69 -27.47 12.97 26.95
C MET A 69 -27.69 11.88 25.90
N ARG A 70 -26.77 11.75 24.98
CA ARG A 70 -26.74 10.61 24.06
C ARG A 70 -26.46 9.35 24.84
N VAL A 71 -27.47 8.51 25.02
CA VAL A 71 -27.28 7.14 25.49
C VAL A 71 -26.61 6.35 24.38
N ARG A 72 -25.34 5.99 24.57
CA ARG A 72 -24.67 5.04 23.70
C ARG A 72 -24.98 3.64 24.21
N PRO A 73 -25.56 2.76 23.39
CA PRO A 73 -25.73 1.37 23.78
C PRO A 73 -24.32 0.77 23.94
N VAL A 74 -24.03 0.21 25.10
CA VAL A 74 -22.82 -0.60 25.29
C VAL A 74 -23.16 -2.00 24.81
N VAL A 75 -22.57 -2.40 23.70
CA VAL A 75 -22.66 -3.76 23.20
C VAL A 75 -21.43 -4.51 23.71
N ALA A 76 -21.61 -5.50 24.56
CA ALA A 76 -20.54 -6.41 24.95
C ALA A 76 -20.39 -7.47 23.85
N TYR A 77 -19.23 -7.50 23.20
CA TYR A 77 -18.85 -8.55 22.26
C TYR A 77 -18.03 -9.60 22.99
N ASP A 78 -18.32 -10.87 22.77
CA ASP A 78 -17.50 -11.99 23.23
C ASP A 78 -16.25 -12.14 22.33
N THR A 79 -15.46 -11.08 22.30
CA THR A 79 -14.23 -10.98 21.53
C THR A 79 -13.06 -10.81 22.48
N PRO A 80 -12.04 -11.67 22.44
CA PRO A 80 -10.88 -11.55 23.30
C PRO A 80 -10.20 -10.18 23.19
N THR A 81 -9.81 -9.60 24.33
CA THR A 81 -9.20 -8.26 24.39
C THR A 81 -7.91 -8.17 23.58
N ASP A 82 -7.10 -9.23 23.54
CA ASP A 82 -5.88 -9.29 22.76
C ASP A 82 -6.17 -9.29 21.23
N PHE A 83 -7.29 -9.91 20.79
CA PHE A 83 -7.74 -9.83 19.42
C PHE A 83 -8.21 -8.41 19.06
N LEU A 84 -9.00 -7.78 19.91
CA LEU A 84 -9.40 -6.37 19.75
C LEU A 84 -8.17 -5.47 19.65
N ASN A 85 -7.15 -5.68 20.49
CA ASN A 85 -5.90 -4.92 20.45
C ASN A 85 -5.14 -5.07 19.12
N LEU A 86 -5.21 -6.22 18.45
CA LEU A 86 -4.66 -6.39 17.09
C LEU A 86 -5.40 -5.51 16.07
N VAL A 87 -6.73 -5.43 16.15
CA VAL A 87 -7.53 -4.58 15.24
C VAL A 87 -7.28 -3.10 15.52
N VAL A 88 -7.18 -2.69 16.78
CA VAL A 88 -6.80 -1.32 17.18
C VAL A 88 -5.39 -0.97 16.68
N THR A 89 -4.44 -1.88 16.77
CA THR A 89 -3.09 -1.70 16.24
C THR A 89 -3.13 -1.50 14.72
N ALA A 90 -3.92 -2.28 14.00
CA ALA A 90 -4.12 -2.15 12.57
C ALA A 90 -4.78 -0.81 12.20
N PHE A 91 -5.75 -0.32 12.98
CA PHE A 91 -6.34 1.01 12.82
C PHE A 91 -5.28 2.11 12.97
N HIS A 92 -4.45 2.07 14.01
CA HIS A 92 -3.38 3.06 14.18
C HIS A 92 -2.38 3.02 13.03
N ASP A 93 -2.04 1.83 12.54
CA ASP A 93 -1.17 1.69 11.37
C ASP A 93 -1.82 2.22 10.08
N CYS A 94 -3.11 1.99 9.89
CA CYS A 94 -3.89 2.56 8.80
C CYS A 94 -3.89 4.10 8.80
N CYS A 95 -3.95 4.73 9.98
CA CYS A 95 -3.95 6.17 10.15
C CYS A 95 -2.59 6.83 9.89
N LYS A 96 -1.47 6.10 9.90
CA LYS A 96 -0.14 6.66 9.69
C LYS A 96 -0.06 7.43 8.37
N ASN A 97 0.43 8.67 8.44
CA ASN A 97 0.56 9.60 7.30
C ASN A 97 -0.75 9.94 6.57
N LYS A 98 -1.92 9.63 7.15
CA LYS A 98 -3.24 9.90 6.56
C LYS A 98 -4.17 10.66 7.51
N ARG A 99 -3.69 11.10 8.66
CA ARG A 99 -4.49 11.76 9.73
C ARG A 99 -5.25 13.01 9.28
N THR A 100 -4.80 13.66 8.21
CA THR A 100 -5.45 14.85 7.62
C THR A 100 -6.41 14.52 6.50
N SER A 101 -6.53 13.26 6.10
CA SER A 101 -7.49 12.85 5.05
C SER A 101 -8.89 12.79 5.63
N LYS A 102 -9.88 13.27 4.85
CA LYS A 102 -11.28 13.26 5.26
C LYS A 102 -11.73 11.89 5.73
N ALA A 103 -11.47 10.84 4.97
CA ALA A 103 -11.86 9.47 5.32
C ALA A 103 -11.29 8.98 6.67
N CYS A 104 -10.07 9.42 7.03
CA CYS A 104 -9.48 9.10 8.33
C CYS A 104 -10.14 9.90 9.45
N ILE A 105 -10.42 11.18 9.23
CA ILE A 105 -11.10 12.06 10.21
C ILE A 105 -12.50 11.54 10.47
N ASP A 106 -13.28 11.32 9.41
CA ASP A 106 -14.66 10.83 9.50
C ASP A 106 -14.73 9.48 10.26
N TYR A 107 -13.81 8.56 9.99
CA TYR A 107 -13.77 7.27 10.70
C TYR A 107 -13.35 7.41 12.17
N CYS A 108 -12.42 8.32 12.49
CA CYS A 108 -12.01 8.55 13.88
C CYS A 108 -13.16 9.01 14.79
N GLU A 109 -14.20 9.62 14.24
CA GLU A 109 -15.39 10.03 14.99
C GLU A 109 -16.24 8.84 15.47
N ILE A 110 -16.21 7.74 14.74
CA ILE A 110 -16.98 6.52 15.03
C ILE A 110 -16.13 5.36 15.51
N ALA A 111 -14.81 5.52 15.54
CA ALA A 111 -13.87 4.43 15.78
C ALA A 111 -14.10 3.72 17.12
N SER A 112 -14.51 4.45 18.17
CA SER A 112 -14.82 3.87 19.48
C SER A 112 -15.96 2.87 19.44
N ASP A 113 -16.93 3.11 18.56
CA ASP A 113 -18.13 2.30 18.46
C ASP A 113 -17.95 1.17 17.42
N ASP A 114 -17.28 1.47 16.31
CA ASP A 114 -17.15 0.52 15.20
C ASP A 114 -15.98 -0.48 15.34
N LEU A 115 -14.87 -0.12 15.99
CA LEU A 115 -13.73 -1.06 16.12
C LEU A 115 -14.06 -2.32 16.91
N PRO A 116 -14.83 -2.28 18.02
CA PRO A 116 -15.28 -3.50 18.69
C PRO A 116 -16.19 -4.36 17.78
N VAL A 117 -17.07 -3.72 16.99
CA VAL A 117 -17.92 -4.40 16.01
C VAL A 117 -17.07 -5.10 14.94
N LEU A 118 -16.12 -4.37 14.36
CA LEU A 118 -15.22 -4.91 13.35
C LEU A 118 -14.38 -6.07 13.91
N ALA A 119 -13.88 -5.93 15.13
CA ALA A 119 -13.14 -7.01 15.81
C ALA A 119 -14.01 -8.26 16.01
N HIS A 120 -15.26 -8.08 16.41
CA HIS A 120 -16.20 -9.18 16.56
C HIS A 120 -16.50 -9.88 15.23
N GLU A 121 -16.77 -9.11 14.16
CA GLU A 121 -17.00 -9.67 12.83
C GLU A 121 -15.80 -10.46 12.32
N LEU A 122 -14.58 -9.96 12.54
CA LEU A 122 -13.34 -10.67 12.18
C LEU A 122 -13.15 -11.92 13.05
N TYR A 123 -13.44 -11.84 14.34
CA TYR A 123 -13.30 -12.95 15.27
C TYR A 123 -14.28 -14.08 14.97
N THR A 124 -15.52 -13.75 14.63
CA THR A 124 -16.58 -14.71 14.28
C THR A 124 -16.59 -15.11 12.79
N CYS A 125 -15.65 -14.58 11.99
CA CYS A 125 -15.57 -14.81 10.54
C CYS A 125 -16.83 -14.35 9.76
N THR A 126 -17.51 -13.34 10.24
CA THR A 126 -18.72 -12.76 9.60
C THR A 126 -18.46 -11.44 8.85
N TYR A 127 -17.21 -10.97 8.88
CA TYR A 127 -16.82 -9.76 8.17
C TYR A 127 -17.13 -9.81 6.69
N GLN A 128 -17.76 -8.74 6.17
CA GLN A 128 -18.01 -8.52 4.75
C GLN A 128 -17.41 -7.17 4.33
N PRO A 129 -16.70 -7.13 3.19
CA PRO A 129 -16.15 -5.88 2.65
C PRO A 129 -17.26 -4.90 2.26
N GLY A 130 -17.03 -3.62 2.53
CA GLY A 130 -17.91 -2.54 2.14
C GLY A 130 -17.69 -2.06 0.70
N VAL A 131 -18.38 -0.95 0.35
CA VAL A 131 -18.31 -0.37 -0.98
C VAL A 131 -16.96 0.27 -1.23
N SER A 132 -16.31 -0.10 -2.34
CA SER A 132 -15.08 0.51 -2.81
C SER A 132 -15.34 1.72 -3.69
N THR A 133 -14.36 2.63 -3.79
CA THR A 133 -14.40 3.73 -4.76
C THR A 133 -13.48 3.41 -5.93
N CYS A 134 -14.02 3.36 -7.15
CA CYS A 134 -13.26 3.19 -8.38
C CYS A 134 -12.91 4.56 -8.99
N PHE A 135 -11.65 4.77 -9.35
CA PHE A 135 -11.19 5.99 -10.00
C PHE A 135 -9.96 5.76 -10.88
N LEU A 136 -9.73 6.72 -11.80
CA LEU A 136 -8.58 6.71 -12.69
C LEU A 136 -7.39 7.48 -12.10
N VAL A 137 -6.24 6.82 -12.06
CA VAL A 137 -4.95 7.48 -11.85
C VAL A 137 -4.31 7.73 -13.22
N LYS A 138 -4.08 9.02 -13.56
CA LYS A 138 -3.55 9.44 -14.88
C LYS A 138 -2.04 9.26 -15.03
N TYR A 139 -1.30 9.32 -13.93
CA TYR A 139 0.17 9.29 -13.95
C TYR A 139 0.73 8.14 -13.10
N PRO A 140 1.78 7.47 -13.56
CA PRO A 140 2.57 7.63 -14.78
C PRO A 140 1.93 7.03 -16.04
N LYS A 141 0.89 6.28 -15.92
CA LYS A 141 0.02 5.68 -16.94
C LYS A 141 -1.38 5.63 -16.36
N TYR A 142 -2.39 5.68 -17.22
CA TYR A 142 -3.75 5.43 -16.80
C TYR A 142 -3.85 4.06 -16.14
N ARG A 143 -4.43 4.04 -14.95
CA ARG A 143 -4.71 2.82 -14.18
C ARG A 143 -6.04 2.96 -13.48
N GLU A 144 -6.81 1.90 -13.54
CA GLU A 144 -7.98 1.71 -12.71
C GLU A 144 -7.53 1.39 -11.28
N VAL A 145 -8.07 2.10 -10.31
CA VAL A 145 -7.73 1.94 -8.89
C VAL A 145 -9.02 1.77 -8.09
N PHE A 146 -9.08 0.76 -7.26
CA PHE A 146 -10.14 0.52 -6.30
C PHE A 146 -9.64 0.87 -4.90
N ALA A 147 -10.16 1.95 -4.35
CA ALA A 147 -9.88 2.32 -2.97
C ALA A 147 -10.97 1.71 -2.07
N ALA A 148 -10.61 0.77 -1.25
CA ALA A 148 -11.48 0.25 -0.21
C ALA A 148 -11.95 1.35 0.74
N CYS A 149 -13.14 1.24 1.34
CA CYS A 149 -13.60 2.14 2.39
C CYS A 149 -12.63 2.13 3.58
N PHE A 150 -12.71 3.12 4.48
CA PHE A 150 -11.70 3.23 5.54
C PHE A 150 -11.74 2.04 6.49
N ARG A 151 -12.91 1.51 6.79
CA ARG A 151 -13.13 0.31 7.61
C ARG A 151 -12.41 -0.91 7.02
N ASP A 152 -12.55 -1.15 5.73
CA ASP A 152 -11.87 -2.27 5.06
C ASP A 152 -10.35 -2.07 5.01
N ARG A 153 -9.87 -0.82 4.91
CA ARG A 153 -8.43 -0.56 5.00
C ARG A 153 -7.85 -0.98 6.34
N ILE A 154 -8.61 -0.93 7.42
CA ILE A 154 -8.18 -1.46 8.73
C ILE A 154 -8.00 -2.97 8.63
N VAL A 155 -8.92 -3.69 7.99
CA VAL A 155 -8.79 -5.14 7.76
C VAL A 155 -7.58 -5.46 6.89
N HIS A 156 -7.32 -4.66 5.85
CA HIS A 156 -6.10 -4.81 5.06
C HIS A 156 -4.83 -4.61 5.91
N HIS A 157 -4.80 -3.62 6.80
CA HIS A 157 -3.68 -3.42 7.73
C HIS A 157 -3.58 -4.53 8.78
N PHE A 158 -4.69 -5.07 9.27
CA PHE A 158 -4.72 -6.25 10.15
C PHE A 158 -4.06 -7.46 9.50
N LEU A 159 -4.40 -7.76 8.25
CA LEU A 159 -3.77 -8.84 7.49
C LEU A 159 -2.29 -8.59 7.23
N VAL A 160 -1.89 -7.35 6.90
CA VAL A 160 -0.49 -6.98 6.74
C VAL A 160 0.30 -7.17 8.03
N LEU A 161 -0.26 -6.76 9.16
CA LEU A 161 0.37 -6.89 10.48
C LEU A 161 0.71 -8.35 10.79
N LEU A 162 -0.18 -9.29 10.46
CA LEU A 162 -0.05 -10.70 10.83
C LEU A 162 0.66 -11.55 9.76
N LEU A 163 0.46 -11.27 8.47
CA LEU A 163 0.98 -12.09 7.38
C LEU A 163 2.32 -11.60 6.83
N ASN A 164 2.55 -10.28 6.79
CA ASN A 164 3.78 -9.75 6.21
C ASN A 164 5.06 -10.25 6.89
N PRO A 165 5.13 -10.44 8.23
CA PRO A 165 6.30 -11.03 8.87
C PRO A 165 6.63 -12.45 8.36
N LEU A 166 5.61 -13.26 8.04
CA LEU A 166 5.78 -14.60 7.49
C LEU A 166 6.33 -14.55 6.06
N PHE A 167 5.80 -13.65 5.25
CA PHE A 167 6.25 -13.45 3.88
C PHE A 167 7.69 -12.88 3.84
N GLU A 168 8.03 -11.96 4.75
CA GLU A 168 9.38 -11.43 4.87
C GLU A 168 10.42 -12.52 5.21
N GLN A 169 10.10 -13.46 6.10
CA GLN A 169 10.98 -14.60 6.39
C GLN A 169 11.26 -15.42 5.13
N ARG A 170 10.23 -15.63 4.28
CA ARG A 170 10.38 -16.31 2.99
C ARG A 170 11.28 -15.53 2.04
N PHE A 171 11.05 -14.23 1.88
CA PHE A 171 11.86 -13.38 1.01
C PHE A 171 13.33 -13.28 1.46
N VAL A 172 13.57 -13.27 2.77
CA VAL A 172 14.93 -13.32 3.33
C VAL A 172 15.61 -14.66 3.01
N ALA A 173 14.90 -15.77 3.19
CA ALA A 173 15.43 -17.10 2.87
C ALA A 173 15.78 -17.26 1.38
N GLN A 174 15.10 -16.53 0.49
CA GLN A 174 15.39 -16.46 -0.95
C GLN A 174 16.52 -15.50 -1.31
N GLY A 175 17.27 -14.97 -0.34
CA GLY A 175 18.39 -14.06 -0.58
C GLY A 175 17.97 -12.64 -0.97
N ASN A 176 16.74 -12.22 -0.62
CA ASN A 176 16.24 -10.86 -0.84
C ASN A 176 16.17 -10.42 -2.31
N VAL A 177 15.81 -11.29 -3.22
CA VAL A 177 15.72 -11.00 -4.66
C VAL A 177 14.56 -10.09 -5.03
N SER A 178 13.50 -10.00 -4.18
CA SER A 178 12.34 -9.13 -4.36
C SER A 178 12.52 -7.79 -3.66
N TYR A 179 12.26 -6.68 -4.37
CA TYR A 179 12.54 -5.31 -3.92
C TYR A 179 11.31 -4.43 -3.78
N ASN A 180 10.10 -4.93 -3.99
CA ASN A 180 8.89 -4.13 -3.89
C ASN A 180 8.09 -4.47 -2.64
N CYS A 181 7.40 -3.47 -2.08
CA CYS A 181 6.47 -3.58 -0.94
C CYS A 181 7.10 -4.21 0.31
N ARG A 182 8.38 -3.94 0.55
CA ARG A 182 9.15 -4.43 1.70
C ARG A 182 9.84 -3.25 2.40
N LYS A 183 9.89 -3.28 3.73
CA LYS A 183 10.56 -2.25 4.54
C LYS A 183 12.07 -2.29 4.31
N GLY A 184 12.67 -1.14 4.00
CA GLY A 184 14.11 -1.04 3.68
C GLY A 184 14.47 -1.38 2.24
N PHE A 185 13.51 -1.88 1.46
CA PHE A 185 13.63 -2.12 0.03
C PHE A 185 12.89 -1.05 -0.76
N GLY A 186 12.90 -1.13 -2.07
CA GLY A 186 12.21 -0.18 -2.94
C GLY A 186 13.03 0.17 -4.17
N THR A 187 12.57 1.17 -4.91
CA THR A 187 13.14 1.55 -6.22
C THR A 187 14.65 1.82 -6.19
N LEU A 188 15.13 2.56 -5.18
CA LEU A 188 16.56 2.89 -5.07
C LEU A 188 17.40 1.66 -4.75
N ALA A 189 16.93 0.83 -3.82
CA ALA A 189 17.59 -0.41 -3.45
C ALA A 189 17.64 -1.40 -4.64
N ALA A 190 16.54 -1.54 -5.39
CA ALA A 190 16.48 -2.36 -6.60
C ALA A 190 17.48 -1.89 -7.68
N GLN A 191 17.59 -0.58 -7.90
CA GLN A 191 18.54 0.00 -8.85
C GLN A 191 19.99 -0.23 -8.41
N GLN A 192 20.29 -0.08 -7.13
CA GLN A 192 21.61 -0.34 -6.57
C GLN A 192 21.97 -1.82 -6.69
N ALA A 193 21.04 -2.72 -6.33
CA ALA A 193 21.24 -4.16 -6.47
C ALA A 193 21.48 -4.57 -7.92
N ALA A 194 20.74 -3.98 -8.89
CA ALA A 194 20.97 -4.21 -10.30
C ALA A 194 22.36 -3.72 -10.74
N PHE A 195 22.80 -2.57 -10.26
CA PHE A 195 24.12 -2.02 -10.51
C PHE A 195 25.23 -2.93 -9.98
N ASP A 196 25.10 -3.38 -8.73
CA ASP A 196 26.08 -4.25 -8.09
C ASP A 196 26.13 -5.64 -8.76
N SER A 197 24.98 -6.16 -9.18
CA SER A 197 24.88 -7.43 -9.90
C SER A 197 25.56 -7.37 -11.28
N VAL A 198 25.34 -6.29 -12.04
CA VAL A 198 26.04 -6.09 -13.32
C VAL A 198 27.54 -6.03 -13.11
N LYS A 199 27.99 -5.27 -12.11
CA LYS A 199 29.40 -5.14 -11.78
C LYS A 199 30.05 -6.49 -11.43
N LYS A 200 29.32 -7.32 -10.67
CA LYS A 200 29.78 -8.67 -10.30
C LYS A 200 29.78 -9.64 -11.48
N VAL A 201 28.66 -9.74 -12.22
CA VAL A 201 28.54 -10.70 -13.34
C VAL A 201 29.50 -10.38 -14.48
N THR A 202 29.86 -9.12 -14.67
CA THR A 202 30.83 -8.69 -15.70
C THR A 202 32.27 -8.59 -15.20
N ASN A 203 32.56 -9.04 -13.99
CA ASN A 203 33.87 -8.86 -13.36
C ASN A 203 34.39 -7.41 -13.54
N ASN A 204 33.65 -6.43 -13.00
CA ASN A 204 33.92 -4.99 -13.17
C ASN A 204 33.98 -4.53 -14.64
N TYR A 205 33.09 -5.02 -15.48
CA TYR A 205 32.94 -4.69 -16.92
C TYR A 205 34.08 -5.23 -17.80
N GLN A 206 34.87 -6.19 -17.32
CA GLN A 206 35.91 -6.87 -18.07
C GLN A 206 35.38 -8.06 -18.88
N THR A 207 34.32 -8.72 -18.40
CA THR A 207 33.72 -9.87 -19.04
C THR A 207 32.36 -9.51 -19.63
N GLU A 208 32.05 -10.06 -20.80
CA GLU A 208 30.73 -9.88 -21.40
C GLU A 208 29.66 -10.65 -20.61
N ALA A 209 28.54 -9.99 -20.37
CA ALA A 209 27.36 -10.61 -19.80
C ALA A 209 26.11 -10.14 -20.55
N TRP A 210 25.05 -10.93 -20.43
CA TRP A 210 23.76 -10.69 -21.03
C TRP A 210 22.76 -10.30 -19.95
N VAL A 211 21.88 -9.34 -20.27
CA VAL A 211 20.80 -8.90 -19.40
C VAL A 211 19.49 -9.20 -20.11
N TYR A 212 18.62 -9.93 -19.43
CA TYR A 212 17.23 -10.10 -19.80
C TYR A 212 16.35 -9.33 -18.82
N ARG A 213 15.43 -8.53 -19.34
CA ARG A 213 14.34 -7.90 -18.58
C ARG A 213 13.02 -8.41 -19.12
N GLY A 214 12.26 -9.10 -18.27
CA GLY A 214 10.93 -9.60 -18.58
C GLY A 214 9.85 -8.58 -18.19
N ASP A 215 8.71 -8.64 -18.89
CA ASP A 215 7.49 -7.90 -18.62
C ASP A 215 6.31 -8.88 -18.64
N ILE A 216 5.40 -8.79 -17.68
CA ILE A 216 4.25 -9.67 -17.53
C ILE A 216 3.01 -9.01 -18.15
N VAL A 217 2.18 -9.79 -18.83
CA VAL A 217 0.95 -9.31 -19.46
C VAL A 217 -0.08 -9.01 -18.38
N SER A 218 -0.55 -7.77 -18.30
CA SER A 218 -1.65 -7.33 -17.41
C SER A 218 -1.58 -7.92 -16.01
N PHE A 219 -0.40 -7.85 -15.36
CA PHE A 219 -0.03 -8.61 -14.17
C PHE A 219 -1.14 -8.70 -13.12
N PHE A 220 -1.62 -7.56 -12.59
CA PHE A 220 -2.64 -7.58 -11.53
C PHE A 220 -3.97 -8.18 -12.01
N MET A 221 -4.29 -8.01 -13.30
CA MET A 221 -5.52 -8.53 -13.89
C MET A 221 -5.42 -10.01 -14.27
N SER A 222 -4.20 -10.56 -14.41
CA SER A 222 -3.98 -11.97 -14.76
C SER A 222 -3.94 -12.90 -13.55
N ILE A 223 -3.87 -12.38 -12.32
CA ILE A 223 -3.76 -13.19 -11.10
C ILE A 223 -5.01 -14.04 -10.91
N ASP A 224 -4.86 -15.37 -10.87
CA ASP A 224 -5.91 -16.29 -10.44
C ASP A 224 -5.94 -16.34 -8.90
N LYS A 225 -7.06 -15.90 -8.32
CA LYS A 225 -7.28 -15.85 -6.87
C LYS A 225 -7.24 -17.25 -6.22
N ARG A 226 -7.59 -18.30 -6.97
CA ARG A 226 -7.55 -19.69 -6.49
C ARG A 226 -6.11 -20.16 -6.37
N ILE A 227 -5.29 -19.95 -7.40
CA ILE A 227 -3.84 -20.28 -7.35
C ILE A 227 -3.16 -19.54 -6.20
N LEU A 228 -3.49 -18.25 -6.02
CA LEU A 228 -2.97 -17.46 -4.89
C LEU A 228 -3.37 -18.09 -3.55
N TRP A 229 -4.65 -18.44 -3.40
CA TRP A 229 -5.17 -19.05 -2.16
C TRP A 229 -4.57 -20.43 -1.89
N ASP A 230 -4.52 -21.29 -2.90
CA ASP A 230 -3.98 -22.65 -2.80
C ASP A 230 -2.50 -22.69 -2.38
N LYS A 231 -1.75 -21.64 -2.71
CA LYS A 231 -0.36 -21.49 -2.26
C LYS A 231 -0.27 -20.80 -0.88
N MET A 232 -1.16 -19.87 -0.58
CA MET A 232 -1.08 -19.07 0.65
C MET A 232 -1.63 -19.80 1.87
N GLU A 233 -2.77 -20.47 1.75
CA GLU A 233 -3.40 -21.15 2.88
C GLU A 233 -2.49 -22.19 3.54
N PRO A 234 -1.88 -23.16 2.84
CA PRO A 234 -0.98 -24.14 3.46
C PRO A 234 0.27 -23.47 4.04
N PHE A 235 0.83 -22.46 3.37
CA PHE A 235 1.98 -21.71 3.85
C PHE A 235 1.67 -21.01 5.18
N VAL A 236 0.52 -20.34 5.28
CA VAL A 236 0.10 -19.66 6.51
C VAL A 236 -0.19 -20.68 7.63
N LYS A 237 -0.88 -21.79 7.34
CA LYS A 237 -1.13 -22.87 8.31
C LYS A 237 0.18 -23.43 8.90
N GLU A 238 1.20 -23.60 8.08
CA GLU A 238 2.49 -24.10 8.54
C GLU A 238 3.25 -23.08 9.40
N ARG A 239 3.25 -21.81 8.99
CA ARG A 239 4.14 -20.78 9.53
C ARG A 239 3.55 -19.91 10.62
N TYR A 240 2.25 -19.70 10.61
CA TYR A 240 1.59 -18.87 11.62
C TYR A 240 1.51 -19.59 12.97
N LYS A 241 2.07 -18.98 14.00
CA LYS A 241 2.12 -19.55 15.37
C LYS A 241 1.26 -18.79 16.38
N GLY A 242 0.45 -17.82 15.91
CA GLY A 242 -0.46 -17.09 16.79
C GLY A 242 -1.78 -17.85 17.05
N ASN A 243 -2.56 -17.34 18.00
CA ASN A 243 -3.80 -17.99 18.46
C ASN A 243 -4.96 -17.89 17.44
N TYR A 244 -4.88 -16.98 16.46
CA TYR A 244 -6.02 -16.59 15.62
C TYR A 244 -5.88 -17.06 14.16
N LEU A 245 -5.31 -18.24 13.93
CA LEU A 245 -5.07 -18.77 12.58
C LEU A 245 -6.35 -18.82 11.74
N ASN A 246 -7.46 -19.31 12.31
CA ASN A 246 -8.73 -19.44 11.59
C ASN A 246 -9.28 -18.06 11.18
N GLN A 247 -9.24 -17.08 12.09
CA GLN A 247 -9.68 -15.72 11.85
C GLN A 247 -8.85 -15.03 10.76
N VAL A 248 -7.53 -15.20 10.81
CA VAL A 248 -6.61 -14.66 9.81
C VAL A 248 -6.87 -15.27 8.43
N LEU A 249 -7.04 -16.58 8.35
CA LEU A 249 -7.35 -17.27 7.09
C LEU A 249 -8.72 -16.86 6.56
N CYS A 250 -9.72 -16.75 7.42
CA CYS A 250 -11.06 -16.31 7.06
C CYS A 250 -11.03 -14.89 6.48
N ALA A 251 -10.43 -13.92 7.18
CA ALA A 251 -10.30 -12.55 6.70
C ALA A 251 -9.48 -12.47 5.41
N ALA A 252 -8.39 -13.23 5.29
CA ALA A 252 -7.57 -13.26 4.08
C ALA A 252 -8.34 -13.83 2.89
N LYS A 253 -9.10 -14.90 3.08
CA LYS A 253 -9.97 -15.50 2.05
C LYS A 253 -11.02 -14.51 1.57
N THR A 254 -11.72 -13.86 2.51
CA THR A 254 -12.72 -12.83 2.20
C THR A 254 -12.12 -11.69 1.37
N VAL A 255 -10.94 -11.18 1.74
CA VAL A 255 -10.27 -10.09 1.01
C VAL A 255 -9.77 -10.53 -0.38
N ILE A 256 -9.24 -11.76 -0.52
CA ILE A 256 -8.74 -12.26 -1.81
C ILE A 256 -9.89 -12.46 -2.80
N PHE A 257 -10.99 -13.08 -2.36
CA PHE A 257 -12.10 -13.40 -3.23
C PHE A 257 -13.10 -12.26 -3.41
N HIS A 258 -12.92 -11.15 -2.69
CA HIS A 258 -13.75 -9.96 -2.92
C HIS A 258 -13.62 -9.44 -4.35
N CYS A 259 -14.75 -9.04 -4.93
CA CYS A 259 -14.88 -8.50 -6.29
C CYS A 259 -15.40 -7.05 -6.19
N PRO A 260 -14.52 -6.05 -5.94
CA PRO A 260 -14.93 -4.67 -5.72
C PRO A 260 -15.61 -4.05 -6.96
N GLU A 261 -15.34 -4.56 -8.15
CA GLU A 261 -15.96 -4.12 -9.40
C GLU A 261 -17.47 -4.37 -9.44
N LYS A 262 -17.97 -5.35 -8.68
CA LYS A 262 -19.40 -5.63 -8.56
C LYS A 262 -20.14 -4.67 -7.63
N HIS A 263 -19.40 -3.97 -6.75
CA HIS A 263 -19.97 -3.12 -5.72
C HIS A 263 -19.07 -1.93 -5.42
N CYS A 264 -19.03 -0.97 -6.37
CA CYS A 264 -18.20 0.22 -6.23
C CYS A 264 -18.94 1.49 -6.68
N ILE A 265 -18.43 2.61 -6.20
CA ILE A 265 -18.83 3.96 -6.63
C ILE A 265 -17.75 4.49 -7.56
N PHE A 266 -18.14 4.93 -8.76
CA PHE A 266 -17.23 5.61 -9.68
C PHE A 266 -17.00 7.06 -9.25
N ASN A 267 -15.72 7.43 -9.07
CA ASN A 267 -15.30 8.80 -8.80
C ASN A 267 -14.49 9.38 -9.99
N THR A 268 -14.84 8.95 -11.20
CA THR A 268 -14.30 9.44 -12.48
C THR A 268 -15.41 9.34 -13.49
N ASP A 269 -15.45 10.29 -14.46
CA ASP A 269 -16.36 10.21 -15.58
C ASP A 269 -16.14 8.86 -16.33
N ILE A 270 -17.24 8.15 -16.54
CA ILE A 270 -17.22 6.82 -17.15
C ILE A 270 -16.68 6.87 -18.58
N THR A 271 -16.96 7.97 -19.32
CA THR A 271 -16.46 8.18 -20.68
C THR A 271 -14.94 8.36 -20.71
N GLU A 272 -14.35 9.04 -19.71
CA GLU A 272 -12.91 9.14 -19.54
C GLU A 272 -12.29 7.80 -19.18
N TRP A 273 -13.00 6.98 -18.38
CA TRP A 273 -12.54 5.64 -18.03
C TRP A 273 -12.51 4.73 -19.27
N GLU A 274 -13.59 4.63 -20.03
CA GLU A 274 -13.69 3.81 -21.24
C GLU A 274 -12.65 4.19 -22.29
N LYS A 275 -12.35 5.47 -22.42
CA LYS A 275 -11.34 5.99 -23.36
C LYS A 275 -9.91 5.54 -23.04
N HIS A 276 -9.58 5.33 -21.78
CA HIS A 276 -8.21 5.13 -21.33
C HIS A 276 -7.88 3.76 -20.75
N ILE A 277 -8.89 2.97 -20.41
CA ILE A 277 -8.73 1.63 -19.84
C ILE A 277 -9.19 0.57 -20.84
N GLU A 278 -8.26 -0.21 -21.33
CA GLU A 278 -8.55 -1.36 -22.18
C GLU A 278 -9.16 -2.48 -21.34
N THR A 279 -10.12 -3.24 -21.88
CA THR A 279 -10.87 -4.30 -21.18
C THR A 279 -9.95 -5.30 -20.46
N HIS A 280 -8.84 -5.70 -21.08
CA HIS A 280 -7.88 -6.64 -20.47
C HIS A 280 -6.99 -6.03 -19.38
N LYS A 281 -7.15 -4.73 -19.09
CA LYS A 281 -6.47 -3.99 -18.02
C LYS A 281 -7.44 -3.52 -16.93
N SER A 282 -8.65 -4.02 -16.94
CA SER A 282 -9.73 -3.68 -16.03
C SER A 282 -10.24 -4.91 -15.31
N LEU A 283 -10.67 -4.77 -14.05
CA LEU A 283 -11.37 -5.83 -13.33
C LEU A 283 -12.76 -6.09 -13.91
N PHE A 284 -13.41 -5.07 -14.48
CA PHE A 284 -14.74 -5.23 -15.10
C PHE A 284 -14.75 -6.17 -16.31
N GLY A 285 -13.58 -6.44 -16.91
CA GLY A 285 -13.43 -7.39 -18.00
C GLY A 285 -13.08 -8.82 -17.56
N ASN A 286 -12.90 -9.04 -16.25
CA ASN A 286 -12.47 -10.33 -15.70
C ASN A 286 -13.63 -11.13 -15.13
N HIS A 287 -13.45 -12.43 -14.95
CA HIS A 287 -14.36 -13.27 -14.18
C HIS A 287 -13.98 -13.26 -12.68
N ASP A 288 -14.86 -13.73 -11.81
CA ASP A 288 -14.82 -13.61 -10.34
C ASP A 288 -13.52 -14.10 -9.68
N PHE A 289 -12.86 -15.07 -10.27
CA PHE A 289 -11.63 -15.66 -9.73
C PHE A 289 -10.36 -15.05 -10.33
N GLN A 290 -10.48 -14.08 -11.22
CA GLN A 290 -9.34 -13.48 -11.89
C GLN A 290 -9.22 -11.98 -11.58
N GLY A 291 -7.99 -11.57 -11.35
CA GLY A 291 -7.63 -10.17 -11.11
C GLY A 291 -7.64 -9.78 -9.63
N MET A 292 -6.68 -8.93 -9.30
CA MET A 292 -6.52 -8.32 -7.97
C MET A 292 -6.63 -6.79 -8.06
N PRO A 293 -7.47 -6.15 -7.23
CA PRO A 293 -7.68 -4.71 -7.30
C PRO A 293 -6.41 -3.92 -6.98
N ILE A 294 -6.06 -2.98 -7.86
CA ILE A 294 -4.98 -2.03 -7.58
C ILE A 294 -5.50 -0.96 -6.62
N GLY A 295 -4.78 -0.71 -5.53
CA GLY A 295 -5.11 0.33 -4.54
C GLY A 295 -5.01 -0.15 -3.09
N ASN A 296 -5.16 -1.43 -2.84
CA ASN A 296 -5.11 -2.02 -1.50
C ASN A 296 -3.70 -2.53 -1.15
N VAL A 297 -3.29 -2.34 0.11
CA VAL A 297 -1.98 -2.79 0.58
C VAL A 297 -1.85 -4.32 0.58
N THR A 298 -2.94 -5.05 0.84
CA THR A 298 -2.94 -6.52 0.78
C THR A 298 -2.68 -7.05 -0.60
N THR A 299 -3.23 -6.44 -1.66
CA THR A 299 -2.93 -6.83 -3.04
C THR A 299 -1.42 -6.86 -3.28
N GLN A 300 -0.71 -5.85 -2.80
CA GLN A 300 0.74 -5.75 -3.00
C GLN A 300 1.51 -6.88 -2.32
N ILE A 301 1.18 -7.20 -1.06
CA ILE A 301 1.88 -8.27 -0.33
C ILE A 301 1.49 -9.66 -0.83
N PHE A 302 0.23 -9.86 -1.21
CA PHE A 302 -0.26 -11.15 -1.70
C PHE A 302 0.33 -11.50 -3.07
N VAL A 303 0.37 -10.56 -4.01
CA VAL A 303 0.99 -10.81 -5.31
C VAL A 303 2.52 -10.95 -5.19
N ASN A 304 3.15 -10.24 -4.25
CA ASN A 304 4.57 -10.40 -3.98
C ASN A 304 4.87 -11.80 -3.40
N PHE A 305 3.99 -12.28 -2.51
CA PHE A 305 4.05 -13.66 -2.00
C PHE A 305 3.85 -14.68 -3.12
N LEU A 306 2.84 -14.52 -3.98
CA LEU A 306 2.62 -15.42 -5.12
C LEU A 306 3.86 -15.49 -6.02
N MET A 307 4.44 -14.35 -6.35
CA MET A 307 5.64 -14.28 -7.19
C MET A 307 6.89 -14.84 -6.51
N SER A 308 6.88 -15.06 -5.20
CA SER A 308 8.00 -15.71 -4.52
C SER A 308 8.18 -17.18 -4.93
N TYR A 309 7.16 -17.83 -5.45
CA TYR A 309 7.28 -19.17 -6.05
C TYR A 309 8.05 -19.13 -7.37
N PHE A 310 7.87 -18.05 -8.14
CA PHE A 310 8.70 -17.79 -9.30
C PHE A 310 10.15 -17.47 -8.91
N ASP A 311 10.35 -16.75 -7.81
CA ASP A 311 11.70 -16.49 -7.27
C ASP A 311 12.42 -17.79 -6.92
N ASP A 312 11.74 -18.74 -6.24
CA ASP A 312 12.30 -20.08 -5.95
C ASP A 312 12.66 -20.83 -7.23
N PHE A 313 11.75 -20.83 -8.22
CA PHE A 313 12.01 -21.47 -9.49
C PHE A 313 13.30 -20.94 -10.15
N VAL A 314 13.44 -19.62 -10.25
CA VAL A 314 14.61 -18.98 -10.87
C VAL A 314 15.90 -19.29 -10.09
N ILE A 315 15.85 -19.19 -8.77
CA ILE A 315 17.02 -19.46 -7.90
C ILE A 315 17.47 -20.91 -8.05
N ASN A 316 16.55 -21.86 -7.92
CA ASN A 316 16.82 -23.29 -8.02
C ASN A 316 17.32 -23.66 -9.43
N TRP A 317 16.76 -23.07 -10.47
CA TRP A 317 17.20 -23.30 -11.85
C TRP A 317 18.65 -22.83 -12.04
N LEU A 318 19.00 -21.62 -11.57
CA LEU A 318 20.36 -21.09 -11.67
C LEU A 318 21.37 -21.95 -10.90
N GLN A 319 21.02 -22.37 -9.69
CA GLN A 319 21.85 -23.25 -8.86
C GLN A 319 22.08 -24.62 -9.49
N ALA A 320 21.02 -25.22 -10.06
CA ALA A 320 21.11 -26.51 -10.76
C ALA A 320 22.03 -26.46 -11.99
N HIS A 321 22.24 -25.30 -12.59
CA HIS A 321 23.14 -25.08 -13.71
C HIS A 321 24.50 -24.49 -13.28
N PHE A 322 24.81 -24.51 -11.99
CA PHE A 322 26.06 -23.97 -11.41
C PHE A 322 26.27 -22.48 -11.74
N LEU A 323 25.22 -21.70 -11.89
CA LEU A 323 25.26 -20.29 -12.15
C LEU A 323 25.07 -19.48 -10.87
N ALA A 324 25.77 -18.36 -10.76
CA ALA A 324 25.53 -17.39 -9.70
C ALA A 324 24.17 -16.72 -9.89
N VAL A 325 23.49 -16.46 -8.76
CA VAL A 325 22.15 -15.84 -8.77
C VAL A 325 22.29 -14.34 -8.96
N TYR A 326 22.16 -13.87 -10.19
CA TYR A 326 22.02 -12.46 -10.54
C TYR A 326 20.61 -12.22 -11.06
N TYR A 327 19.66 -12.37 -10.15
CA TYR A 327 18.22 -12.20 -10.35
C TYR A 327 17.68 -11.14 -9.41
N ILE A 328 16.86 -10.22 -9.93
CA ILE A 328 16.26 -9.13 -9.18
C ILE A 328 14.83 -8.96 -9.67
N ARG A 329 13.87 -8.89 -8.76
CA ARG A 329 12.47 -8.64 -9.10
C ARG A 329 11.93 -7.38 -8.39
N PHE A 330 11.16 -6.61 -9.15
CA PHE A 330 10.40 -5.46 -8.67
C PHE A 330 8.95 -5.58 -9.14
N VAL A 331 8.08 -6.21 -8.35
CA VAL A 331 6.72 -6.62 -8.68
C VAL A 331 6.71 -7.59 -9.87
N ASP A 332 6.30 -7.11 -11.04
CA ASP A 332 6.23 -7.77 -12.33
C ASP A 332 7.47 -7.57 -13.21
N ASP A 333 8.27 -6.54 -12.93
CA ASP A 333 9.49 -6.22 -13.67
C ASP A 333 10.67 -7.00 -13.05
N PHE A 334 11.36 -7.83 -13.83
CA PHE A 334 12.49 -8.60 -13.31
C PHE A 334 13.68 -8.62 -14.26
N LEU A 335 14.86 -8.76 -13.68
CA LEU A 335 16.13 -8.86 -14.36
C LEU A 335 16.78 -10.22 -14.12
N LEU A 336 17.26 -10.82 -15.18
CA LEU A 336 18.15 -11.97 -15.16
C LEU A 336 19.48 -11.57 -15.84
N MET A 337 20.60 -11.90 -15.22
CA MET A 337 21.93 -11.58 -15.74
C MET A 337 22.81 -12.83 -15.73
N CYS A 338 23.48 -13.09 -16.84
CA CYS A 338 24.32 -14.27 -17.00
C CYS A 338 25.41 -14.03 -18.05
N THR A 339 26.57 -14.66 -17.89
CA THR A 339 27.64 -14.67 -18.90
C THR A 339 27.36 -15.66 -20.03
N ASN A 340 26.56 -16.70 -19.78
CA ASN A 340 26.19 -17.69 -20.79
C ASN A 340 24.83 -17.34 -21.44
N LYS A 341 24.90 -16.84 -22.68
CA LYS A 341 23.73 -16.45 -23.47
C LYS A 341 22.76 -17.59 -23.74
N ALA A 342 23.26 -18.80 -24.00
CA ALA A 342 22.44 -19.95 -24.34
C ALA A 342 21.62 -20.42 -23.12
N LEU A 343 22.28 -20.56 -21.96
CA LEU A 343 21.63 -20.91 -20.70
C LEU A 343 20.60 -19.85 -20.29
N GLN A 344 20.88 -18.55 -20.48
CA GLN A 344 19.93 -17.52 -20.18
C GLN A 344 18.68 -17.58 -21.07
N LYS A 345 18.81 -17.90 -22.35
CA LYS A 345 17.68 -18.14 -23.25
C LYS A 345 16.86 -19.35 -22.81
N GLN A 346 17.52 -20.42 -22.36
CA GLN A 346 16.85 -21.60 -21.84
C GLN A 346 16.06 -21.26 -20.56
N LEU A 347 16.70 -20.55 -19.60
CA LEU A 347 16.03 -20.09 -18.39
C LEU A 347 14.78 -19.26 -18.71
N VAL A 348 14.84 -18.36 -19.69
CA VAL A 348 13.67 -17.55 -20.08
C VAL A 348 12.55 -18.41 -20.66
N LYS A 349 12.88 -19.45 -21.44
CA LYS A 349 11.89 -20.40 -21.97
C LYS A 349 11.22 -21.18 -20.83
N ASP A 350 12.01 -21.71 -19.91
CA ASP A 350 11.52 -22.48 -18.77
C ASP A 350 10.75 -21.59 -17.78
N ALA A 351 11.20 -20.35 -17.56
CA ALA A 351 10.49 -19.34 -16.77
C ALA A 351 9.10 -19.01 -17.33
N ARG A 352 8.97 -18.94 -18.66
CA ARG A 352 7.68 -18.73 -19.32
C ARG A 352 6.75 -19.91 -19.08
N ALA A 353 7.26 -21.13 -19.22
CA ALA A 353 6.48 -22.33 -18.96
C ALA A 353 6.04 -22.43 -17.50
N PHE A 354 6.95 -22.14 -16.56
CA PHE A 354 6.63 -22.13 -15.14
C PHE A 354 5.54 -21.11 -14.79
N LEU A 355 5.69 -19.85 -15.24
CA LEU A 355 4.71 -18.79 -14.98
C LEU A 355 3.33 -19.17 -15.51
N ALA A 356 3.26 -19.74 -16.72
CA ALA A 356 1.99 -20.13 -17.33
C ALA A 356 1.34 -21.31 -16.61
N ASN A 357 2.10 -22.37 -16.35
CA ASN A 357 1.58 -23.64 -15.84
C ASN A 357 1.31 -23.59 -14.32
N GLU A 358 2.21 -22.96 -13.56
CA GLU A 358 2.16 -22.99 -12.10
C GLU A 358 1.47 -21.76 -11.47
N LEU A 359 1.49 -20.62 -12.16
CA LEU A 359 0.94 -19.38 -11.64
C LEU A 359 -0.19 -18.79 -12.50
N GLY A 360 -0.47 -19.36 -13.67
CA GLY A 360 -1.48 -18.82 -14.60
C GLY A 360 -1.09 -17.46 -15.20
N ILE A 361 0.21 -17.11 -15.19
CA ILE A 361 0.72 -15.77 -15.55
C ILE A 361 1.43 -15.84 -16.90
N THR A 362 1.11 -14.91 -17.80
CA THR A 362 1.72 -14.86 -19.13
C THR A 362 2.88 -13.86 -19.20
N LEU A 363 4.06 -14.32 -19.59
CA LEU A 363 5.20 -13.49 -19.89
C LEU A 363 5.12 -12.97 -21.34
N HIS A 364 5.28 -11.65 -21.53
CA HIS A 364 5.27 -11.05 -22.88
C HIS A 364 6.28 -11.71 -23.82
N THR A 365 5.85 -12.01 -25.06
CA THR A 365 6.71 -12.54 -26.13
C THR A 365 7.50 -11.42 -26.83
N ASP A 366 6.90 -10.24 -26.94
CA ASP A 366 7.44 -9.13 -27.76
C ASP A 366 7.97 -7.96 -26.92
N LYS A 367 7.51 -7.84 -25.68
CA LYS A 367 7.97 -6.77 -24.75
C LYS A 367 9.01 -7.28 -23.77
N TYR A 368 10.15 -7.71 -24.29
CA TYR A 368 11.29 -8.05 -23.46
C TYR A 368 12.54 -7.33 -23.96
N HIS A 369 13.53 -7.20 -23.07
CA HIS A 369 14.84 -6.69 -23.43
C HIS A 369 15.87 -7.77 -23.16
N PHE A 370 16.56 -8.20 -24.21
CA PHE A 370 17.65 -9.16 -24.13
C PHE A 370 18.87 -8.59 -24.88
N GLN A 371 19.87 -8.15 -24.11
CA GLN A 371 21.01 -7.45 -24.70
C GLN A 371 22.28 -7.63 -23.86
N ARG A 372 23.42 -7.24 -24.44
CA ARG A 372 24.70 -7.18 -23.71
C ARG A 372 24.63 -6.14 -22.60
N ALA A 373 25.22 -6.43 -21.44
CA ALA A 373 25.29 -5.48 -20.33
C ALA A 373 26.04 -4.18 -20.71
N SER A 374 27.03 -4.27 -21.60
CA SER A 374 27.79 -3.10 -22.11
C SER A 374 26.94 -2.07 -22.86
N HIS A 375 25.80 -2.49 -23.46
CA HIS A 375 24.87 -1.56 -24.10
C HIS A 375 24.08 -0.72 -23.10
N GLY A 376 24.06 -1.15 -21.82
CA GLY A 376 23.26 -0.56 -20.76
C GLY A 376 21.78 -0.95 -20.87
N PHE A 377 21.02 -0.85 -19.81
CA PHE A 377 19.60 -1.23 -19.77
C PHE A 377 18.81 -0.34 -18.81
N ALA A 378 17.52 -0.25 -19.06
CA ALA A 378 16.60 0.46 -18.18
C ALA A 378 15.99 -0.51 -17.15
N PHE A 379 15.94 -0.09 -15.88
CA PHE A 379 15.27 -0.81 -14.82
C PHE A 379 14.69 0.16 -13.79
N VAL A 380 13.44 -0.01 -13.46
CA VAL A 380 12.69 0.77 -12.44
C VAL A 380 12.98 2.29 -12.51
N GLY A 381 12.89 2.86 -13.72
CA GLY A 381 13.07 4.29 -13.96
C GLY A 381 14.52 4.79 -14.06
N ALA A 382 15.51 3.94 -13.81
CA ALA A 382 16.93 4.23 -14.04
C ALA A 382 17.41 3.63 -15.38
N TYR A 383 18.58 4.08 -15.83
CA TYR A 383 19.34 3.49 -16.93
C TYR A 383 20.76 3.23 -16.47
N LEU A 384 21.15 1.95 -16.47
CA LEU A 384 22.44 1.48 -16.01
C LEU A 384 23.37 1.26 -17.21
N LYS A 385 24.54 1.87 -17.22
CA LYS A 385 25.52 1.71 -18.28
C LYS A 385 26.94 2.05 -17.81
N ASN A 386 27.90 1.21 -18.14
CA ASN A 386 29.32 1.45 -17.94
C ASN A 386 29.68 2.00 -16.55
N GLY A 387 29.26 1.30 -15.49
CA GLY A 387 29.56 1.67 -14.12
C GLY A 387 28.87 2.94 -13.62
N ARG A 388 27.79 3.37 -14.27
CA ARG A 388 27.03 4.56 -13.88
C ARG A 388 25.53 4.30 -13.90
N ILE A 389 24.81 4.96 -13.01
CA ILE A 389 23.34 4.97 -12.96
C ILE A 389 22.85 6.34 -13.38
N TYR A 390 22.01 6.38 -14.42
CA TYR A 390 21.37 7.58 -14.94
C TYR A 390 19.86 7.49 -14.77
N LEU A 391 19.15 8.59 -14.99
CA LEU A 391 17.70 8.53 -15.22
C LEU A 391 17.39 7.89 -16.57
N SER A 392 16.37 7.06 -16.65
CA SER A 392 15.91 6.53 -17.93
C SER A 392 15.38 7.66 -18.83
N LYS A 393 15.42 7.46 -20.16
CA LYS A 393 14.88 8.42 -21.14
C LYS A 393 13.43 8.80 -20.81
N ARG A 394 12.63 7.82 -20.40
CA ARG A 394 11.22 8.02 -20.03
C ARG A 394 11.05 8.88 -18.76
N THR A 395 11.87 8.66 -17.75
CA THR A 395 11.85 9.48 -16.52
C THR A 395 12.28 10.90 -16.81
N LEU A 396 13.32 11.08 -17.64
CA LEU A 396 13.79 12.40 -18.09
C LEU A 396 12.72 13.16 -18.88
N ALA A 397 12.07 12.50 -19.85
CA ALA A 397 11.01 13.12 -20.65
C ALA A 397 9.87 13.62 -19.76
N ARG A 398 9.41 12.80 -18.83
CA ARG A 398 8.37 13.19 -17.87
C ARG A 398 8.78 14.35 -16.96
N PHE A 399 10.04 14.38 -16.52
CA PHE A 399 10.51 15.48 -15.69
C PHE A 399 10.51 16.79 -16.49
N ARG A 400 10.97 16.76 -17.76
CA ARG A 400 10.90 17.91 -18.67
C ARG A 400 9.46 18.39 -18.91
N GLU A 401 8.56 17.46 -19.18
CA GLU A 401 7.13 17.75 -19.36
C GLU A 401 6.54 18.46 -18.12
N ARG A 402 6.91 18.02 -16.90
CA ARG A 402 6.50 18.68 -15.66
C ARG A 402 7.06 20.09 -15.53
N VAL A 403 8.35 20.28 -15.86
CA VAL A 403 8.98 21.62 -15.82
C VAL A 403 8.29 22.54 -16.80
N HIS A 404 7.99 22.07 -18.02
CA HIS A 404 7.26 22.83 -19.03
C HIS A 404 5.86 23.22 -18.55
N GLY A 405 5.07 22.28 -18.06
CA GLY A 405 3.73 22.58 -17.53
C GLY A 405 3.74 23.51 -16.31
N PHE A 406 4.82 23.51 -15.52
CA PHE A 406 4.98 24.50 -14.44
C PHE A 406 5.33 25.88 -14.95
N ASN A 407 6.15 26.01 -16.01
CA ASN A 407 6.41 27.29 -16.65
C ASN A 407 5.11 27.88 -17.22
N GLU A 408 4.34 27.10 -17.98
CA GLU A 408 3.03 27.53 -18.52
C GLU A 408 2.07 27.97 -17.39
N MET A 409 2.03 27.19 -16.29
CA MET A 409 1.18 27.55 -15.15
C MET A 409 1.61 28.86 -14.51
N ILE A 410 2.92 29.11 -14.35
CA ILE A 410 3.44 30.36 -13.74
C ILE A 410 3.20 31.54 -14.67
N GLU A 411 3.32 31.35 -15.97
CA GLU A 411 3.19 32.41 -16.99
C GLU A 411 1.73 32.83 -17.21
N HIS A 412 0.80 31.86 -17.25
CA HIS A 412 -0.58 32.13 -17.68
C HIS A 412 -1.60 32.24 -16.52
N LYS A 413 -1.25 31.85 -15.32
CA LYS A 413 -2.16 31.90 -14.18
C LYS A 413 -2.21 33.32 -13.61
N GLN A 414 -3.39 33.94 -13.57
CA GLN A 414 -3.58 35.30 -13.03
C GLN A 414 -3.14 35.46 -11.58
N VAL A 415 -3.40 34.46 -10.76
CA VAL A 415 -3.00 34.45 -9.35
C VAL A 415 -2.36 33.10 -9.02
N ILE A 416 -1.08 33.12 -8.64
CA ILE A 416 -0.36 31.95 -8.18
C ILE A 416 -0.54 31.81 -6.68
N THR A 417 -1.19 30.73 -6.24
CA THR A 417 -1.44 30.48 -4.82
C THR A 417 -0.23 29.83 -4.14
N PHE A 418 -0.16 29.93 -2.81
CA PHE A 418 0.85 29.21 -2.03
C PHE A 418 0.76 27.67 -2.24
N ALA A 419 -0.45 27.14 -2.40
CA ALA A 419 -0.65 25.72 -2.71
C ALA A 419 -0.02 25.32 -4.04
N ASP A 420 -0.11 26.16 -5.07
CA ASP A 420 0.55 25.93 -6.36
C ASP A 420 2.07 25.89 -6.20
N LEU A 421 2.64 26.87 -5.51
CA LEU A 421 4.09 26.94 -5.28
C LEU A 421 4.58 25.73 -4.47
N ARG A 422 3.85 25.34 -3.43
CA ARG A 422 4.17 24.16 -2.63
C ARG A 422 4.10 22.88 -3.47
N ARG A 423 3.14 22.78 -4.37
CA ARG A 423 3.02 21.66 -5.32
C ARG A 423 4.23 21.59 -6.26
N ILE A 424 4.68 22.73 -6.82
CA ILE A 424 5.88 22.79 -7.67
C ILE A 424 7.09 22.29 -6.88
N GLU A 425 7.33 22.85 -5.68
CA GLU A 425 8.45 22.46 -4.84
C GLU A 425 8.46 20.97 -4.53
N GLN A 426 7.32 20.40 -4.14
CA GLN A 426 7.16 18.99 -3.81
C GLN A 426 7.43 18.08 -5.02
N VAL A 427 6.84 18.39 -6.18
CA VAL A 427 6.99 17.57 -7.38
C VAL A 427 8.42 17.61 -7.88
N VAL A 428 9.04 18.80 -7.99
CA VAL A 428 10.41 18.93 -8.47
C VAL A 428 11.39 18.23 -7.51
N ASN A 429 11.24 18.44 -6.21
CA ASN A 429 12.09 17.78 -5.22
C ASN A 429 11.89 16.26 -5.15
N SER A 430 10.71 15.74 -5.49
CA SER A 430 10.48 14.30 -5.66
C SER A 430 11.34 13.73 -6.80
N TYR A 431 11.39 14.39 -7.95
CA TYR A 431 12.29 14.00 -9.05
C TYR A 431 13.77 14.13 -8.68
N LEU A 432 14.16 15.20 -7.99
CA LEU A 432 15.54 15.40 -7.53
C LEU A 432 15.93 14.36 -6.47
N GLY A 433 15.03 13.99 -5.56
CA GLY A 433 15.21 12.91 -4.61
C GLY A 433 15.46 11.57 -5.32
N PHE A 434 14.74 11.31 -6.41
CA PHE A 434 14.97 10.12 -7.24
C PHE A 434 16.34 10.14 -7.94
N CYS A 435 16.93 11.31 -8.17
CA CYS A 435 18.29 11.47 -8.72
C CYS A 435 19.41 11.20 -7.69
N LYS A 436 19.09 11.17 -6.40
CA LYS A 436 20.08 11.03 -5.33
C LYS A 436 20.87 9.72 -5.47
N GLY A 437 22.18 9.77 -5.26
CA GLY A 437 23.05 8.60 -5.39
C GLY A 437 23.34 8.15 -6.82
N LYS A 438 22.94 8.94 -7.85
CA LYS A 438 23.12 8.60 -9.26
C LYS A 438 24.02 9.60 -9.99
N SER A 439 24.56 9.19 -11.14
CA SER A 439 25.41 10.01 -12.02
C SER A 439 24.54 10.99 -12.85
N THR A 440 23.75 11.83 -12.18
CA THR A 440 22.69 12.64 -12.80
C THR A 440 22.94 14.14 -12.80
N TYR A 441 24.14 14.60 -12.43
CA TYR A 441 24.43 16.05 -12.35
C TYR A 441 24.07 16.81 -13.64
N ALA A 442 24.59 16.37 -14.79
CA ALA A 442 24.31 17.01 -16.07
C ALA A 442 22.80 16.95 -16.41
N GLN A 443 22.15 15.83 -16.14
CA GLN A 443 20.72 15.66 -16.37
C GLN A 443 19.90 16.62 -15.52
N ARG A 444 20.20 16.75 -14.22
CA ARG A 444 19.54 17.68 -13.30
C ARG A 444 19.74 19.12 -13.72
N LYS A 445 21.02 19.52 -13.99
CA LYS A 445 21.36 20.84 -14.47
C LYS A 445 20.58 21.21 -15.73
N ASN A 446 20.62 20.36 -16.75
CA ASN A 446 19.99 20.63 -18.03
C ASN A 446 18.44 20.72 -17.95
N ILE A 447 17.81 20.03 -17.00
CA ILE A 447 16.36 20.12 -16.80
C ILE A 447 16.00 21.35 -15.98
N LEU A 448 16.69 21.62 -14.88
CA LEU A 448 16.36 22.74 -14.03
C LEU A 448 16.64 24.11 -14.69
N LEU A 449 17.60 24.16 -15.63
CA LEU A 449 17.83 25.37 -16.44
C LEU A 449 16.73 25.62 -17.50
N GLN A 450 15.75 24.73 -17.66
CA GLN A 450 14.58 24.94 -18.50
C GLN A 450 13.45 25.69 -17.79
N PHE A 451 13.58 25.96 -16.49
CA PHE A 451 12.67 26.88 -15.83
C PHE A 451 12.82 28.30 -16.37
N GLY A 452 11.68 28.93 -16.66
CA GLY A 452 11.63 30.33 -17.13
C GLY A 452 12.01 31.34 -16.02
N PRO A 453 12.23 32.61 -16.40
CA PRO A 453 12.65 33.65 -15.44
C PRO A 453 11.66 33.84 -14.30
N ASP A 454 10.36 33.68 -14.53
CA ASP A 454 9.33 33.86 -13.52
C ASP A 454 9.38 32.81 -12.40
N PHE A 455 9.87 31.61 -12.70
CA PHE A 455 10.13 30.59 -11.67
C PHE A 455 11.09 31.12 -10.59
N TYR A 456 12.12 31.85 -10.98
CA TYR A 456 13.14 32.38 -10.06
C TYR A 456 12.65 33.54 -9.19
N ARG A 457 11.45 34.10 -9.44
CA ARG A 457 10.78 35.01 -8.49
C ARG A 457 10.40 34.29 -7.22
N TYR A 458 9.98 33.04 -7.31
CA TYR A 458 9.45 32.24 -6.19
C TYR A 458 10.42 31.22 -5.61
N PHE A 459 11.39 30.77 -6.42
CA PHE A 459 12.27 29.65 -6.06
C PHE A 459 13.74 29.97 -6.26
N CYS A 460 14.57 29.26 -5.48
CA CYS A 460 15.99 29.16 -5.71
C CYS A 460 16.39 27.67 -5.86
N ILE A 461 17.45 27.43 -6.64
CA ILE A 461 18.06 26.12 -6.80
C ILE A 461 19.25 26.04 -5.86
N ALA A 462 19.19 25.09 -4.90
CA ALA A 462 20.21 24.89 -3.89
C ALA A 462 21.09 23.67 -4.18
N GLY A 463 22.30 23.70 -3.64
CA GLY A 463 23.34 22.69 -3.83
C GLY A 463 23.78 22.58 -5.29
N ARG A 464 24.27 21.42 -5.68
CA ARG A 464 24.63 21.11 -7.08
C ARG A 464 23.40 20.64 -7.88
N TYR A 465 22.37 21.51 -8.01
CA TYR A 465 21.08 21.17 -8.63
C TYR A 465 20.37 19.99 -7.92
N GLU A 466 20.44 19.96 -6.59
CA GLU A 466 19.94 18.85 -5.77
C GLU A 466 18.59 19.14 -5.14
N ARG A 467 18.26 20.42 -5.01
CA ARG A 467 17.04 20.86 -4.34
C ARG A 467 16.53 22.15 -4.93
N VAL A 468 15.22 22.27 -5.05
CA VAL A 468 14.50 23.53 -5.26
C VAL A 468 13.91 23.97 -3.92
N GLN A 469 14.04 25.23 -3.57
CA GLN A 469 13.52 25.81 -2.34
C GLN A 469 12.68 27.04 -2.67
N MET A 470 11.52 27.13 -2.05
CA MET A 470 10.73 28.35 -2.07
C MET A 470 11.49 29.45 -1.32
N LYS A 471 11.55 30.64 -1.89
CA LYS A 471 12.17 31.80 -1.25
C LYS A 471 11.43 32.18 0.03
N PHE A 472 12.15 32.75 0.96
CA PHE A 472 11.66 33.06 2.30
C PHE A 472 10.47 34.03 2.27
N GLU A 473 10.57 35.05 1.42
CA GLU A 473 9.58 36.12 1.21
C GLU A 473 8.20 35.61 0.73
N VAL A 474 8.14 34.38 0.23
CA VAL A 474 6.91 33.77 -0.34
C VAL A 474 6.23 32.85 0.68
N LYS A 475 6.81 32.61 1.85
CA LYS A 475 6.23 31.73 2.87
C LYS A 475 5.10 32.44 3.63
N PRO A 476 3.97 31.74 3.92
CA PRO A 476 2.77 32.35 4.51
C PRO A 476 2.99 33.10 5.81
N GLN A 477 3.96 32.67 6.62
CA GLN A 477 4.29 33.31 7.92
C GLN A 477 4.77 34.75 7.79
N TYR A 478 5.07 35.23 6.59
CA TYR A 478 5.50 36.59 6.29
C TYR A 478 4.47 37.41 5.51
N LEU A 479 3.38 36.78 5.02
CA LEU A 479 2.28 37.47 4.36
C LEU A 479 1.33 38.17 5.34
N PHE A 480 1.47 37.93 6.64
CA PHE A 480 0.68 38.57 7.72
C PHE A 480 1.43 39.62 8.51
N ALA A 481 2.63 39.98 8.06
CA ALA A 481 3.48 40.98 8.72
C ALA A 481 3.56 42.34 7.97
N VAL A 482 2.52 42.65 7.17
CA VAL A 482 2.36 43.98 6.54
C VAL A 482 1.00 44.52 6.89
#